data_e1520ee1ec3a35b98736e8df4bc524fa
#
_entry.id   e1520ee1ec3a35b98736e8df4bc524fa
#
_cell.length_a   1.000
_cell.length_b   1.000
_cell.length_c   1.000
_cell.angle_alpha   90.00
_cell.angle_beta   90.00
_cell.angle_gamma   90.00
#
_symmetry.space_group_name_H-M   'P 1'
#
loop_
_entity.id
_entity.type
_entity.pdbx_description
1 polymer ?
#
loop_
_entity_poly.entity_id
_entity_poly.type
_entity_poly.pdbx_seq_one_letter_code
_entity_poly.pdbx_strand_id
1 'polypeptide(L)'
;VSPPSFMDSAVMQRSLSHYDINPLCTFLSDTIGRSNAERLFKLYQVGTSKKWTGSTVFWQVDSNGQVHAGKIMGYDVKIGHRLKVPHPHICWVHTELRLPDFNLCQCFFGEHLLVRYPDKTVFIVESEKTALIAAHFMPDGLWLATGGKNGCFNEKAVRVLAHRDVVLMPDLDATEQWKQKAEKLYKTIMMYYYNPELLPSKFKLVNSADTYVY
;
A
#
# COMPACT_ATOMS: atom_id res chain seq x y z
N VAL A 1 -23.73 7.48 -8.44
CA VAL A 1 -22.65 6.66 -7.84
C VAL A 1 -22.72 6.86 -6.33
N SER A 2 -22.93 5.80 -5.56
CA SER A 2 -22.98 5.87 -4.09
C SER A 2 -21.67 6.43 -3.53
N PRO A 3 -21.71 7.24 -2.44
CA PRO A 3 -20.50 7.75 -1.80
C PRO A 3 -19.64 6.59 -1.27
N PRO A 4 -18.31 6.76 -1.15
CA PRO A 4 -17.45 5.76 -0.56
C PRO A 4 -17.80 5.53 0.91
N SER A 5 -17.71 4.27 1.36
CA SER A 5 -17.79 3.93 2.77
C SER A 5 -16.41 4.02 3.41
N PHE A 6 -16.37 4.38 4.70
CA PHE A 6 -15.14 4.41 5.50
C PHE A 6 -15.28 3.49 6.71
N MET A 7 -14.16 2.91 7.12
CA MET A 7 -14.07 2.12 8.33
C MET A 7 -14.00 3.03 9.56
N ASP A 8 -14.59 2.59 10.66
CA ASP A 8 -14.37 3.24 11.96
C ASP A 8 -12.88 3.13 12.34
N SER A 9 -12.24 4.29 12.56
CA SER A 9 -10.83 4.37 12.95
C SER A 9 -10.53 3.60 14.26
N ALA A 10 -11.49 3.46 15.17
CA ALA A 10 -11.34 2.68 16.38
C ALA A 10 -11.09 1.18 16.09
N VAL A 11 -11.65 0.65 15.00
CA VAL A 11 -11.37 -0.73 14.55
C VAL A 11 -9.90 -0.87 14.14
N MET A 12 -9.40 0.09 13.37
CA MET A 12 -7.99 0.13 13.00
C MET A 12 -7.10 0.23 14.24
N GLN A 13 -7.34 1.21 15.10
CA GLN A 13 -6.52 1.48 16.28
C GLN A 13 -6.40 0.26 17.19
N ARG A 14 -7.49 -0.49 17.43
CA ARG A 14 -7.44 -1.73 18.21
C ARG A 14 -6.58 -2.82 17.60
N SER A 15 -6.37 -2.81 16.30
CA SER A 15 -5.54 -3.78 15.59
C SER A 15 -4.04 -3.44 15.60
N LEU A 16 -3.67 -2.18 15.89
CA LEU A 16 -2.27 -1.71 15.89
C LEU A 16 -1.49 -2.20 17.11
N SER A 17 -1.54 -3.49 17.34
CA SER A 17 -0.96 -4.16 18.52
C SER A 17 -0.66 -5.63 18.20
N HIS A 18 -0.19 -6.37 19.21
CA HIS A 18 0.07 -7.82 19.13
C HIS A 18 1.01 -8.21 17.96
N TYR A 19 2.07 -7.43 17.76
CA TYR A 19 3.06 -7.69 16.71
C TYR A 19 3.91 -8.93 16.99
N ASP A 20 3.96 -9.37 18.25
CA ASP A 20 4.62 -10.59 18.72
C ASP A 20 4.02 -11.88 18.13
N ILE A 21 2.70 -11.88 17.86
CA ILE A 21 2.01 -13.00 17.23
C ILE A 21 1.79 -12.83 15.72
N ASN A 22 2.25 -11.72 15.13
CA ASN A 22 2.05 -11.44 13.70
C ASN A 22 3.16 -12.10 12.86
N PRO A 23 2.86 -13.13 12.03
CA PRO A 23 3.87 -13.86 11.28
C PRO A 23 4.71 -13.00 10.34
N LEU A 24 4.12 -11.97 9.71
CA LEU A 24 4.90 -11.06 8.86
C LEU A 24 5.83 -10.18 9.71
N CYS A 25 5.38 -9.70 10.87
CA CYS A 25 6.24 -8.93 11.76
C CYS A 25 7.40 -9.77 12.28
N THR A 26 7.15 -11.04 12.63
CA THR A 26 8.20 -11.99 13.04
C THR A 26 9.21 -12.22 11.91
N PHE A 27 8.74 -12.52 10.69
CA PHE A 27 9.61 -12.68 9.52
C PHE A 27 10.46 -11.43 9.26
N LEU A 28 9.88 -10.25 9.32
CA LEU A 28 10.64 -9.00 9.16
C LEU A 28 11.59 -8.77 10.32
N SER A 29 11.22 -9.14 11.55
CA SER A 29 12.11 -9.04 12.72
C SER A 29 13.36 -9.89 12.55
N ASP A 30 13.24 -11.07 11.97
CA ASP A 30 14.38 -11.95 11.68
C ASP A 30 15.24 -11.40 10.53
N THR A 31 14.65 -10.64 9.62
CA THR A 31 15.34 -10.11 8.43
C THR A 31 16.05 -8.78 8.69
N ILE A 32 15.36 -7.83 9.36
CA ILE A 32 15.81 -6.44 9.52
C ILE A 32 15.92 -5.99 10.99
N GLY A 33 15.70 -6.90 11.92
CA GLY A 33 15.68 -6.64 13.36
C GLY A 33 14.32 -6.17 13.87
N ARG A 34 13.97 -6.61 15.08
CA ARG A 34 12.66 -6.38 15.69
C ARG A 34 12.28 -4.91 15.81
N SER A 35 13.20 -4.07 16.24
CA SER A 35 12.95 -2.63 16.39
C SER A 35 12.58 -1.98 15.05
N ASN A 36 13.24 -2.36 13.95
CA ASN A 36 12.93 -1.85 12.62
C ASN A 36 11.59 -2.36 12.11
N ALA A 37 11.29 -3.65 12.29
CA ALA A 37 10.02 -4.24 11.89
C ALA A 37 8.84 -3.56 12.61
N GLU A 38 8.89 -3.43 13.93
CA GLU A 38 7.85 -2.77 14.71
C GLU A 38 7.72 -1.27 14.37
N ARG A 39 8.84 -0.57 14.13
CA ARG A 39 8.82 0.82 13.67
C ARG A 39 8.10 0.98 12.34
N LEU A 40 8.34 0.10 11.37
CA LEU A 40 7.65 0.11 10.08
C LEU A 40 6.16 -0.19 10.23
N PHE A 41 5.80 -1.17 11.03
CA PHE A 41 4.41 -1.51 11.31
C PHE A 41 3.64 -0.33 11.90
N LYS A 42 4.25 0.36 12.88
CA LYS A 42 3.67 1.59 13.47
C LYS A 42 3.59 2.73 12.45
N LEU A 43 4.67 2.95 11.68
CA LEU A 43 4.74 4.02 10.68
C LEU A 43 3.66 3.87 9.61
N TYR A 44 3.50 2.65 9.09
CA TYR A 44 2.56 2.32 8.03
C TYR A 44 1.18 1.90 8.54
N GLN A 45 0.94 2.00 9.85
CA GLN A 45 -0.32 1.61 10.49
C GLN A 45 -0.74 0.18 10.13
N VAL A 46 0.20 -0.76 10.20
CA VAL A 46 -0.05 -2.18 9.97
C VAL A 46 -0.62 -2.79 11.24
N GLY A 47 -1.73 -3.52 11.10
CA GLY A 47 -2.42 -4.15 12.21
C GLY A 47 -2.20 -5.66 12.29
N THR A 48 -2.71 -6.25 13.37
CA THR A 48 -2.79 -7.70 13.60
C THR A 48 -4.25 -8.11 13.78
N SER A 49 -4.68 -9.16 13.09
CA SER A 49 -6.02 -9.72 13.16
C SER A 49 -6.01 -11.05 13.92
N LYS A 50 -7.11 -11.36 14.62
CA LYS A 50 -7.34 -12.68 15.22
C LYS A 50 -7.61 -13.75 14.17
N LYS A 51 -8.05 -13.36 12.97
CA LYS A 51 -8.27 -14.28 11.85
C LYS A 51 -6.96 -14.96 11.47
N TRP A 52 -7.00 -16.28 11.24
CA TRP A 52 -5.82 -17.10 10.89
C TRP A 52 -4.64 -16.89 11.85
N THR A 53 -4.93 -16.71 13.13
CA THR A 53 -3.95 -16.63 14.22
C THR A 53 -2.86 -15.58 13.98
N GLY A 54 -3.22 -14.30 14.08
CA GLY A 54 -2.27 -13.19 14.02
C GLY A 54 -1.98 -12.67 12.62
N SER A 55 -2.86 -12.93 11.63
CA SER A 55 -2.67 -12.41 10.27
C SER A 55 -2.52 -10.89 10.23
N THR A 56 -1.76 -10.43 9.26
CA THR A 56 -1.45 -9.01 9.04
C THR A 56 -2.65 -8.26 8.48
N VAL A 57 -2.91 -7.06 8.98
CA VAL A 57 -3.89 -6.14 8.40
C VAL A 57 -3.16 -4.94 7.78
N PHE A 58 -3.26 -4.79 6.48
CA PHE A 58 -2.80 -3.61 5.78
C PHE A 58 -3.95 -2.61 5.66
N TRP A 59 -3.86 -1.55 6.45
CA TRP A 59 -4.84 -0.48 6.43
C TRP A 59 -4.56 0.52 5.32
N GLN A 60 -5.59 0.89 4.59
CA GLN A 60 -5.58 1.95 3.59
C GLN A 60 -6.14 3.21 4.24
N VAL A 61 -5.25 4.11 4.61
CA VAL A 61 -5.57 5.39 5.24
C VAL A 61 -5.14 6.50 4.29
N ASP A 62 -6.06 7.38 3.95
CA ASP A 62 -5.79 8.47 3.01
C ASP A 62 -5.04 9.64 3.66
N SER A 63 -4.69 10.63 2.87
CA SER A 63 -3.99 11.86 3.29
C SER A 63 -4.78 12.72 4.28
N ASN A 64 -6.10 12.51 4.40
CA ASN A 64 -6.98 13.17 5.36
C ASN A 64 -7.16 12.36 6.65
N GLY A 65 -6.55 11.18 6.75
CA GLY A 65 -6.68 10.27 7.89
C GLY A 65 -7.94 9.41 7.89
N GLN A 66 -8.70 9.38 6.79
CA GLN A 66 -9.88 8.52 6.65
C GLN A 66 -9.45 7.08 6.34
N VAL A 67 -10.03 6.13 7.05
CA VAL A 67 -9.73 4.70 6.87
C VAL A 67 -10.65 4.12 5.81
N HIS A 68 -10.12 3.84 4.62
CA HIS A 68 -10.89 3.32 3.49
C HIS A 68 -11.17 1.82 3.60
N ALA A 69 -10.15 1.05 3.96
CA ALA A 69 -10.25 -0.41 4.07
C ALA A 69 -9.11 -0.99 4.89
N GLY A 70 -9.28 -2.24 5.32
CA GLY A 70 -8.21 -3.07 5.85
C GLY A 70 -8.16 -4.40 5.10
N LYS A 71 -7.00 -4.74 4.55
CA LYS A 71 -6.77 -6.02 3.86
C LYS A 71 -6.05 -6.98 4.80
N ILE A 72 -6.76 -8.06 5.20
CA ILE A 72 -6.23 -9.12 6.06
C ILE A 72 -5.50 -10.13 5.20
N MET A 73 -4.24 -10.44 5.54
CA MET A 73 -3.43 -11.40 4.81
C MET A 73 -2.64 -12.31 5.74
N GLY A 74 -2.70 -13.62 5.47
CA GLY A 74 -1.88 -14.63 6.15
C GLY A 74 -0.51 -14.77 5.48
N TYR A 75 0.52 -14.90 6.31
CA TYR A 75 1.90 -15.10 5.88
C TYR A 75 2.54 -16.31 6.55
N ASP A 76 3.42 -16.98 5.85
CA ASP A 76 4.32 -17.96 6.43
C ASP A 76 5.41 -17.23 7.23
N VAL A 77 5.60 -17.62 8.48
CA VAL A 77 6.52 -16.95 9.41
C VAL A 77 7.99 -17.15 9.04
N LYS A 78 8.34 -18.25 8.34
CA LYS A 78 9.73 -18.59 8.02
C LYS A 78 10.22 -17.95 6.73
N ILE A 79 9.36 -17.93 5.72
CA ILE A 79 9.73 -17.48 4.37
C ILE A 79 9.05 -16.18 3.96
N GLY A 80 8.15 -15.64 4.78
CA GLY A 80 7.44 -14.39 4.51
C GLY A 80 6.56 -14.43 3.25
N HIS A 81 6.19 -15.63 2.76
CA HIS A 81 5.30 -15.78 1.63
C HIS A 81 3.84 -15.77 2.07
N ARG A 82 2.96 -15.27 1.19
CA ARG A 82 1.52 -15.31 1.41
C ARG A 82 1.03 -16.76 1.49
N LEU A 83 0.20 -17.08 2.46
CA LEU A 83 -0.45 -18.37 2.56
C LEU A 83 -1.54 -18.50 1.48
N LYS A 84 -1.40 -19.54 0.64
CA LYS A 84 -2.30 -19.80 -0.51
C LYS A 84 -3.01 -21.15 -0.43
N VAL A 85 -2.52 -22.06 0.42
CA VAL A 85 -3.02 -23.44 0.56
C VAL A 85 -3.65 -23.60 1.93
N PRO A 86 -4.80 -24.28 2.07
CA PRO A 86 -5.65 -24.88 1.03
C PRO A 86 -6.42 -23.86 0.18
N HIS A 87 -6.51 -22.62 0.63
CA HIS A 87 -7.10 -21.48 -0.09
C HIS A 87 -6.32 -20.21 0.28
N PRO A 88 -6.36 -19.15 -0.55
CA PRO A 88 -5.68 -17.89 -0.25
C PRO A 88 -6.17 -17.29 1.07
N HIS A 89 -5.25 -17.04 2.00
CA HIS A 89 -5.54 -16.34 3.24
C HIS A 89 -5.56 -14.82 2.98
N ILE A 90 -6.61 -14.37 2.35
CA ILE A 90 -6.87 -12.95 2.05
C ILE A 90 -8.35 -12.63 2.24
N CYS A 91 -8.64 -11.55 2.94
CA CYS A 91 -9.99 -11.05 3.08
C CYS A 91 -9.97 -9.55 3.46
N TRP A 92 -11.11 -8.91 3.36
CA TRP A 92 -11.28 -7.51 3.78
C TRP A 92 -11.88 -7.42 5.17
N VAL A 93 -11.46 -6.43 5.96
CA VAL A 93 -12.00 -6.21 7.32
C VAL A 93 -13.49 -5.95 7.29
N HIS A 94 -14.00 -5.13 6.34
CA HIS A 94 -15.44 -4.88 6.23
C HIS A 94 -16.26 -6.16 5.94
N THR A 95 -15.70 -7.08 5.16
CA THR A 95 -16.32 -8.40 4.90
C THR A 95 -16.29 -9.28 6.15
N GLU A 96 -15.18 -9.29 6.88
CA GLU A 96 -15.05 -10.04 8.13
C GLU A 96 -16.03 -9.54 9.21
N LEU A 97 -16.21 -8.22 9.27
CA LEU A 97 -17.17 -7.57 10.18
C LEU A 97 -18.61 -7.60 9.66
N ARG A 98 -18.84 -8.15 8.46
CA ARG A 98 -20.16 -8.23 7.82
C ARG A 98 -20.86 -6.87 7.75
N LEU A 99 -20.11 -5.81 7.41
CA LEU A 99 -20.69 -4.47 7.26
C LEU A 99 -21.61 -4.45 6.03
N PRO A 100 -22.90 -4.13 6.20
CA PRO A 100 -23.84 -4.10 5.09
C PRO A 100 -23.52 -2.94 4.15
N ASP A 101 -23.78 -3.14 2.86
CA ASP A 101 -23.72 -2.10 1.80
C ASP A 101 -22.40 -1.30 1.76
N PHE A 102 -21.28 -1.92 2.18
CA PHE A 102 -19.98 -1.26 2.21
C PHE A 102 -19.47 -0.99 0.80
N ASN A 103 -19.50 0.28 0.39
CA ASN A 103 -18.97 0.74 -0.89
C ASN A 103 -17.45 0.95 -0.81
N LEU A 104 -16.67 -0.09 -1.16
CA LEU A 104 -15.21 -0.09 -1.09
C LEU A 104 -14.62 0.89 -2.11
N CYS A 105 -13.93 1.90 -1.62
CA CYS A 105 -13.13 2.82 -2.40
C CYS A 105 -11.70 2.83 -1.86
N GLN A 106 -10.79 2.15 -2.54
CA GLN A 106 -9.41 1.98 -2.08
C GLN A 106 -8.57 3.26 -2.30
N CYS A 107 -7.61 3.50 -1.40
CA CYS A 107 -6.49 4.42 -1.55
C CYS A 107 -5.16 3.66 -1.46
N PHE A 108 -4.01 4.33 -1.67
CA PHE A 108 -2.73 3.67 -1.55
C PHE A 108 -2.43 3.24 -0.10
N PHE A 109 -1.87 2.06 0.06
CA PHE A 109 -1.23 1.74 1.33
C PHE A 109 -0.05 2.68 1.58
N GLY A 110 -0.02 3.31 2.76
CA GLY A 110 0.98 4.32 3.10
C GLY A 110 0.61 5.76 2.66
N GLU A 111 -0.55 5.99 2.05
CA GLU A 111 -0.97 7.32 1.54
C GLU A 111 -0.96 8.41 2.62
N HIS A 112 -1.35 8.08 3.85
CA HIS A 112 -1.29 9.00 5.00
C HIS A 112 0.10 9.59 5.26
N LEU A 113 1.16 8.96 4.77
CA LEU A 113 2.53 9.44 4.91
C LEU A 113 2.89 10.57 3.94
N LEU A 114 2.10 10.78 2.88
CA LEU A 114 2.31 11.87 1.92
C LEU A 114 2.34 13.25 2.60
N VAL A 115 1.45 13.46 3.56
CA VAL A 115 1.38 14.73 4.31
C VAL A 115 2.61 14.90 5.20
N ARG A 116 3.12 13.81 5.76
CA ARG A 116 4.29 13.84 6.66
C ARG A 116 5.61 14.05 5.92
N TYR A 117 5.69 13.62 4.65
CA TYR A 117 6.90 13.66 3.84
C TYR A 117 6.64 14.34 2.49
N PRO A 118 6.39 15.68 2.48
CA PRO A 118 5.96 16.38 1.27
C PRO A 118 7.03 16.40 0.16
N ASP A 119 8.31 16.36 0.52
CA ASP A 119 9.42 16.54 -0.44
C ASP A 119 10.04 15.23 -0.94
N LYS A 120 9.63 14.08 -0.38
CA LYS A 120 10.19 12.80 -0.81
C LYS A 120 9.64 12.37 -2.16
N THR A 121 10.50 11.81 -3.02
CA THR A 121 10.07 11.06 -4.20
C THR A 121 9.20 9.89 -3.78
N VAL A 122 8.06 9.74 -4.43
CA VAL A 122 7.10 8.67 -4.15
C VAL A 122 7.39 7.48 -5.05
N PHE A 123 7.61 6.32 -4.45
CA PHE A 123 7.76 5.05 -5.15
C PHE A 123 6.48 4.23 -4.96
N ILE A 124 5.93 3.71 -6.06
CA ILE A 124 4.71 2.90 -6.02
C ILE A 124 5.03 1.48 -6.45
N VAL A 125 4.74 0.53 -5.58
CA VAL A 125 4.89 -0.92 -5.78
C VAL A 125 3.53 -1.62 -5.74
N GLU A 126 3.48 -2.91 -6.10
CA GLU A 126 2.23 -3.67 -6.05
C GLU A 126 1.87 -4.12 -4.63
N SER A 127 2.84 -4.64 -3.91
CA SER A 127 2.63 -5.33 -2.63
C SER A 127 2.96 -4.43 -1.44
N GLU A 128 2.11 -4.45 -0.43
CA GLU A 128 2.33 -3.73 0.83
C GLU A 128 3.58 -4.24 1.56
N LYS A 129 3.86 -5.55 1.50
CA LYS A 129 5.09 -6.12 2.05
C LYS A 129 6.34 -5.53 1.36
N THR A 130 6.30 -5.40 0.04
CA THR A 130 7.38 -4.78 -0.74
C THR A 130 7.60 -3.33 -0.32
N ALA A 131 6.53 -2.55 -0.12
CA ALA A 131 6.63 -1.17 0.36
C ALA A 131 7.31 -1.09 1.74
N LEU A 132 6.96 -1.97 2.69
CA LEU A 132 7.60 -2.02 4.01
C LEU A 132 9.09 -2.33 3.92
N ILE A 133 9.47 -3.33 3.12
CA ILE A 133 10.87 -3.74 2.96
C ILE A 133 11.67 -2.62 2.29
N ALA A 134 11.13 -2.07 1.20
CA ALA A 134 11.78 -0.97 0.48
C ALA A 134 11.93 0.29 1.33
N ALA A 135 10.96 0.62 2.17
CA ALA A 135 11.05 1.74 3.11
C ALA A 135 12.16 1.57 4.17
N HIS A 136 12.56 0.32 4.46
CA HIS A 136 13.71 0.07 5.33
C HIS A 136 15.04 0.29 4.61
N PHE A 137 15.20 -0.33 3.44
CA PHE A 137 16.48 -0.33 2.72
C PHE A 137 16.74 0.94 1.91
N MET A 138 15.68 1.65 1.52
CA MET A 138 15.74 2.89 0.73
C MET A 138 14.90 3.99 1.42
N PRO A 139 15.34 4.47 2.60
CA PRO A 139 14.56 5.38 3.45
C PRO A 139 14.42 6.80 2.87
N ASP A 140 15.21 7.16 1.85
CA ASP A 140 15.13 8.48 1.21
C ASP A 140 13.86 8.62 0.35
N GLY A 141 13.29 7.53 -0.12
CA GLY A 141 12.00 7.49 -0.81
C GLY A 141 10.81 7.36 0.12
N LEU A 142 9.63 7.69 -0.39
CA LEU A 142 8.35 7.37 0.23
C LEU A 142 7.68 6.22 -0.54
N TRP A 143 7.49 5.10 0.11
CA TRP A 143 7.01 3.87 -0.51
C TRP A 143 5.51 3.67 -0.28
N LEU A 144 4.76 3.60 -1.36
CA LEU A 144 3.32 3.32 -1.37
C LEU A 144 3.05 2.01 -2.10
N ALA A 145 1.93 1.35 -1.78
CA ALA A 145 1.51 0.17 -2.53
C ALA A 145 0.09 0.28 -3.04
N THR A 146 -0.15 -0.30 -4.23
CA THR A 146 -1.48 -0.37 -4.83
C THR A 146 -2.36 -1.47 -4.23
N GLY A 147 -1.75 -2.43 -3.52
CA GLY A 147 -2.43 -3.60 -2.99
C GLY A 147 -2.60 -4.76 -3.99
N GLY A 148 -1.89 -4.72 -5.11
CA GLY A 148 -1.82 -5.74 -6.16
C GLY A 148 -1.89 -5.17 -7.56
N LYS A 149 -1.67 -6.01 -8.58
CA LYS A 149 -1.63 -5.66 -10.00
C LYS A 149 -2.84 -4.83 -10.48
N ASN A 150 -4.03 -5.13 -9.96
CA ASN A 150 -5.28 -4.44 -10.25
C ASN A 150 -5.83 -3.65 -9.05
N GLY A 151 -4.97 -3.27 -8.10
CA GLY A 151 -5.37 -2.56 -6.89
C GLY A 151 -5.86 -1.14 -7.15
N CYS A 152 -5.57 -0.23 -6.22
CA CYS A 152 -6.10 1.14 -6.27
C CYS A 152 -5.48 2.06 -7.35
N PHE A 153 -4.55 1.55 -8.20
CA PHE A 153 -3.91 2.35 -9.25
C PHE A 153 -4.91 2.75 -10.33
N ASN A 154 -5.65 3.82 -10.09
CA ASN A 154 -6.70 4.38 -10.96
C ASN A 154 -6.70 5.92 -10.86
N GLU A 155 -7.50 6.57 -11.72
CA GLU A 155 -7.58 8.03 -11.81
C GLU A 155 -7.90 8.73 -10.48
N LYS A 156 -8.82 8.18 -9.69
CA LYS A 156 -9.18 8.77 -8.40
C LYS A 156 -8.03 8.73 -7.40
N ALA A 157 -7.38 7.57 -7.29
CA ALA A 157 -6.28 7.38 -6.34
C ALA A 157 -5.04 8.21 -6.71
N VAL A 158 -4.71 8.34 -8.01
CA VAL A 158 -3.48 9.07 -8.41
C VAL A 158 -3.56 10.58 -8.22
N ARG A 159 -4.73 11.15 -8.01
CA ARG A 159 -4.89 12.61 -7.78
C ARG A 159 -4.14 13.11 -6.55
N VAL A 160 -3.99 12.26 -5.53
CA VAL A 160 -3.24 12.61 -4.31
C VAL A 160 -1.74 12.79 -4.58
N LEU A 161 -1.26 12.30 -5.73
CA LEU A 161 0.14 12.38 -6.15
C LEU A 161 0.45 13.66 -6.96
N ALA A 162 -0.50 14.58 -7.11
CA ALA A 162 -0.27 15.86 -7.77
C ALA A 162 0.91 16.59 -7.10
N HIS A 163 1.76 17.23 -7.90
CA HIS A 163 2.99 17.91 -7.49
C HIS A 163 4.08 17.03 -6.85
N ARG A 164 4.01 15.72 -7.02
CA ARG A 164 5.01 14.77 -6.50
C ARG A 164 5.84 14.18 -7.63
N ASP A 165 7.12 13.97 -7.37
CA ASP A 165 7.91 13.07 -8.20
C ASP A 165 7.52 11.63 -7.90
N VAL A 166 7.12 10.89 -8.95
CA VAL A 166 6.58 9.54 -8.79
C VAL A 166 7.37 8.55 -9.64
N VAL A 167 7.80 7.46 -9.02
CA VAL A 167 8.46 6.33 -9.66
C VAL A 167 7.58 5.10 -9.53
N LEU A 168 7.21 4.49 -10.64
CA LEU A 168 6.43 3.25 -10.67
C LEU A 168 7.38 2.06 -10.75
N MET A 169 7.21 1.10 -9.85
CA MET A 169 8.01 -0.13 -9.77
C MET A 169 7.08 -1.36 -9.76
N PRO A 170 6.48 -1.70 -10.91
CA PRO A 170 5.64 -2.89 -11.03
C PRO A 170 6.46 -4.16 -10.90
N ASP A 171 5.79 -5.27 -10.55
CA ASP A 171 6.37 -6.60 -10.69
C ASP A 171 6.65 -6.89 -12.18
N LEU A 172 7.61 -7.77 -12.49
CA LEU A 172 8.08 -8.02 -13.87
C LEU A 172 6.94 -8.38 -14.83
N ASP A 173 5.97 -9.16 -14.37
CA ASP A 173 4.82 -9.60 -15.17
C ASP A 173 3.72 -8.54 -15.34
N ALA A 174 3.86 -7.39 -14.68
CA ALA A 174 2.91 -6.28 -14.70
C ALA A 174 3.43 -5.03 -15.42
N THR A 175 4.69 -5.00 -15.83
CA THR A 175 5.36 -3.81 -16.39
C THR A 175 4.59 -3.18 -17.55
N GLU A 176 4.23 -3.95 -18.56
CA GLU A 176 3.53 -3.42 -19.74
C GLU A 176 2.11 -2.89 -19.37
N GLN A 177 1.40 -3.62 -18.52
CA GLN A 177 0.09 -3.18 -18.05
C GLN A 177 0.18 -1.85 -17.28
N TRP A 178 1.19 -1.70 -16.42
CA TRP A 178 1.38 -0.48 -15.64
C TRP A 178 1.82 0.70 -16.52
N LYS A 179 2.62 0.45 -17.53
CA LYS A 179 3.00 1.46 -18.52
C LYS A 179 1.79 2.01 -19.26
N GLN A 180 0.94 1.15 -19.82
CA GLN A 180 -0.29 1.56 -20.50
C GLN A 180 -1.25 2.31 -19.57
N LYS A 181 -1.35 1.85 -18.33
CA LYS A 181 -2.16 2.48 -17.29
C LYS A 181 -1.63 3.87 -16.91
N ALA A 182 -0.32 3.99 -16.73
CA ALA A 182 0.33 5.26 -16.43
C ALA A 182 0.14 6.28 -17.56
N GLU A 183 0.31 5.89 -18.82
CA GLU A 183 0.08 6.75 -20.00
C GLU A 183 -1.37 7.25 -20.07
N LYS A 184 -2.32 6.36 -19.82
CA LYS A 184 -3.75 6.72 -19.78
C LYS A 184 -4.06 7.69 -18.65
N LEU A 185 -3.57 7.41 -17.45
CA LEU A 185 -3.79 8.25 -16.26
C LEU A 185 -3.15 9.62 -16.42
N TYR A 186 -1.93 9.68 -16.97
CA TYR A 186 -1.25 10.92 -17.28
C TYR A 186 -2.07 11.80 -18.23
N LYS A 187 -2.55 11.22 -19.35
CA LYS A 187 -3.42 11.92 -20.32
C LYS A 187 -4.71 12.43 -19.66
N THR A 188 -5.33 11.62 -18.82
CA THR A 188 -6.57 12.00 -18.12
C THR A 188 -6.32 13.17 -17.15
N ILE A 189 -5.23 13.10 -16.36
CA ILE A 189 -4.84 14.19 -15.47
C ILE A 189 -4.56 15.46 -16.27
N MET A 190 -3.84 15.36 -17.39
CA MET A 190 -3.59 16.49 -18.30
C MET A 190 -4.86 17.12 -18.86
N MET A 191 -5.87 16.32 -19.21
CA MET A 191 -7.14 16.83 -19.76
C MET A 191 -8.00 17.55 -18.72
N TYR A 192 -7.97 17.09 -17.47
CA TYR A 192 -8.79 17.70 -16.40
C TYR A 192 -8.14 18.90 -15.72
N TYR A 193 -6.82 18.94 -15.69
CA TYR A 193 -6.06 20.02 -15.07
C TYR A 193 -5.26 20.75 -16.15
N TYR A 194 -5.90 21.69 -16.84
CA TYR A 194 -5.24 22.55 -17.83
C TYR A 194 -4.18 23.47 -17.23
N ASN A 195 -3.74 23.21 -16.00
CA ASN A 195 -2.66 23.89 -15.35
C ASN A 195 -1.45 22.95 -15.26
N PRO A 196 -0.42 23.13 -16.12
CA PRO A 196 0.78 22.29 -16.11
C PRO A 196 1.56 22.31 -14.79
N GLU A 197 1.32 23.32 -13.93
CA GLU A 197 1.91 23.41 -12.59
C GLU A 197 1.30 22.41 -11.60
N LEU A 198 0.13 21.80 -11.93
CA LEU A 198 -0.59 20.88 -11.06
C LEU A 198 -0.26 19.40 -11.33
N LEU A 199 0.59 19.10 -12.29
CA LEU A 199 0.92 17.73 -12.66
C LEU A 199 2.09 17.20 -11.84
N PRO A 200 2.13 15.88 -11.57
CA PRO A 200 3.38 15.25 -11.18
C PRO A 200 4.42 15.59 -12.24
N SER A 201 5.52 16.16 -11.85
CA SER A 201 6.52 16.66 -12.81
C SER A 201 7.05 15.56 -13.72
N LYS A 202 7.02 14.29 -13.28
CA LYS A 202 7.33 13.11 -14.10
C LYS A 202 6.81 11.83 -13.45
N PHE A 203 6.07 11.01 -14.23
CA PHE A 203 5.97 9.58 -13.97
C PHE A 203 7.19 8.88 -14.56
N LYS A 204 8.04 8.33 -13.73
CA LYS A 204 9.15 7.50 -14.16
C LYS A 204 8.78 6.02 -13.94
N LEU A 205 8.82 5.22 -15.01
CA LEU A 205 8.71 3.77 -14.93
C LEU A 205 10.13 3.19 -14.84
N VAL A 206 10.40 2.44 -13.78
CA VAL A 206 11.65 1.72 -13.60
C VAL A 206 11.34 0.23 -13.62
N ASN A 207 11.91 -0.50 -14.56
CA ASN A 207 11.86 -1.95 -14.56
C ASN A 207 12.71 -2.49 -13.42
N SER A 208 12.23 -3.50 -12.71
CA SER A 208 13.00 -4.15 -11.64
C SER A 208 14.32 -4.77 -12.14
N ALA A 209 14.49 -4.93 -13.46
CA ALA A 209 15.76 -5.34 -14.08
C ALA A 209 16.80 -4.19 -14.10
N ASP A 210 16.38 -2.93 -14.06
CA ASP A 210 17.28 -1.76 -14.12
C ASP A 210 17.84 -1.37 -12.72
N THR A 211 17.42 -2.04 -11.66
CA THR A 211 17.84 -1.76 -10.28
C THR A 211 19.16 -2.44 -9.89
N TYR A 212 19.80 -3.19 -10.81
CA TYR A 212 21.17 -3.65 -10.61
C TYR A 212 22.16 -2.64 -11.23
N VAL A 213 22.30 -1.49 -10.62
CA VAL A 213 23.48 -0.64 -10.79
C VAL A 213 24.19 -0.60 -9.46
N TYR A 214 25.33 -1.28 -9.43
CA TYR A 214 26.42 -1.46 -8.51
C TYR A 214 26.56 -0.46 -7.36
#